data_399c7125b8f7c62ab38f692ed3028aeb
#
_entry.id   399c7125b8f7c62ab38f692ed3028aeb
#
_cell.length_a   1.000
_cell.length_b   1.000
_cell.length_c   1.000
_cell.angle_alpha   90.00
_cell.angle_beta   90.00
_cell.angle_gamma   90.00
#
_symmetry.space_group_name_H-M   'P 1'
#
loop_
_entity.id
_entity.type
_entity.pdbx_description
1 polymer ?
#
loop_
_entity_poly.entity_id
_entity_poly.type
_entity_poly.pdbx_seq_one_letter_code
_entity_poly.pdbx_strand_id
1 'polypeptide(L)'
;MPELPEVETTMRLVRPHVVGRAIERVDATWPRTVGGDAKAFARAVRGARIVRAWRRAKWIVFDLEGGSKGAARHILVHLRMTGRLVVEPSDAPPPRWWKVALHLDDGRALWFLDVRKFGRVHARAARPAEFDELGPEPLSDEFDGAWLHAALLARRRALKPLLLDQSFLAGLGNIYVDESLHAVGLHPLADSARTTREQAERLAAAIKRVLAAAIEREGSSFDAFYRTPEGNPGSYQDQFLVYGREGEPCRACGASIRKFVVGQRGTHACPRCQPTPRGRAVRKR
;
A
#
# COMPACT_ATOMS: atom_id res chain seq x y z
N MET A 1 5.68 3.52 5.52
CA MET A 1 4.23 3.17 5.49
C MET A 1 4.04 2.12 4.40
N PRO A 2 3.47 0.97 4.69
CA PRO A 2 3.15 -0.03 3.65
C PRO A 2 2.38 0.59 2.48
N GLU A 3 2.90 0.40 1.28
CA GLU A 3 2.30 0.79 0.00
C GLU A 3 1.78 -0.47 -0.70
N LEU A 4 1.41 -0.39 -1.98
CA LEU A 4 0.84 -1.54 -2.71
C LEU A 4 1.70 -2.83 -2.60
N PRO A 5 3.03 -2.81 -2.82
CA PRO A 5 3.83 -4.03 -2.77
C PRO A 5 3.82 -4.70 -1.39
N GLU A 6 3.97 -3.92 -0.31
CA GLU A 6 3.98 -4.46 1.06
C GLU A 6 2.62 -5.04 1.44
N VAL A 7 1.52 -4.41 0.98
CA VAL A 7 0.15 -4.89 1.22
C VAL A 7 -0.12 -6.16 0.42
N GLU A 8 0.32 -6.21 -0.84
CA GLU A 8 0.22 -7.41 -1.70
C GLU A 8 0.99 -8.59 -1.11
N THR A 9 2.24 -8.36 -0.70
CA THR A 9 3.08 -9.38 -0.05
C THR A 9 2.41 -9.90 1.22
N THR A 10 1.98 -9.01 2.11
CA THR A 10 1.29 -9.40 3.34
C THR A 10 0.05 -10.25 3.04
N MET A 11 -0.77 -9.85 2.05
CA MET A 11 -1.95 -10.59 1.64
C MET A 11 -1.60 -11.98 1.11
N ARG A 12 -0.58 -12.08 0.24
CA ARG A 12 -0.15 -13.37 -0.34
C ARG A 12 0.31 -14.35 0.72
N LEU A 13 1.11 -13.88 1.68
CA LEU A 13 1.67 -14.71 2.74
C LEU A 13 0.62 -15.13 3.78
N VAL A 14 -0.35 -14.27 4.09
CA VAL A 14 -1.45 -14.60 5.03
C VAL A 14 -2.49 -15.51 4.40
N ARG A 15 -2.78 -15.36 3.10
CA ARG A 15 -3.86 -16.04 2.38
C ARG A 15 -3.92 -17.56 2.60
N PRO A 16 -2.83 -18.34 2.45
CA PRO A 16 -2.87 -19.80 2.62
C PRO A 16 -3.21 -20.23 4.03
N HIS A 17 -3.06 -19.37 5.01
CA HIS A 17 -3.32 -19.67 6.41
C HIS A 17 -4.74 -19.37 6.85
N VAL A 18 -5.47 -18.49 6.14
CA VAL A 18 -6.79 -18.01 6.58
C VAL A 18 -7.92 -18.39 5.63
N VAL A 19 -7.66 -18.59 4.34
CA VAL A 19 -8.70 -19.00 3.39
C VAL A 19 -9.15 -20.41 3.68
N GLY A 20 -10.48 -20.61 3.68
CA GLY A 20 -11.14 -21.86 4.07
C GLY A 20 -11.40 -21.98 5.59
N ARG A 21 -10.94 -21.03 6.41
CA ARG A 21 -11.10 -21.07 7.88
C ARG A 21 -12.32 -20.28 8.34
N ALA A 22 -13.02 -20.82 9.37
CA ALA A 22 -14.10 -20.12 10.04
C ALA A 22 -13.56 -19.30 11.22
N ILE A 23 -14.16 -18.13 11.47
CA ILE A 23 -13.82 -17.25 12.59
C ILE A 23 -14.66 -17.66 13.81
N GLU A 24 -14.07 -18.32 14.79
CA GLU A 24 -14.77 -18.79 15.97
C GLU A 24 -14.93 -17.71 17.05
N ARG A 25 -13.88 -16.91 17.26
CA ARG A 25 -13.83 -15.88 18.28
C ARG A 25 -13.07 -14.65 17.78
N VAL A 26 -13.42 -13.50 18.32
CA VAL A 26 -12.75 -12.22 18.01
C VAL A 26 -12.45 -11.50 19.30
N ASP A 27 -11.20 -11.08 19.44
CA ASP A 27 -10.77 -10.20 20.53
C ASP A 27 -10.25 -8.88 19.94
N ALA A 28 -10.54 -7.76 20.61
CA ALA A 28 -10.07 -6.44 20.20
C ALA A 28 -9.70 -5.60 21.44
N THR A 29 -8.44 -5.19 21.52
CA THR A 29 -7.91 -4.36 22.63
C THR A 29 -7.99 -2.88 22.36
N TRP A 30 -8.25 -2.47 21.10
CA TRP A 30 -8.35 -1.07 20.72
C TRP A 30 -9.57 -0.84 19.82
N PRO A 31 -10.74 -0.47 20.38
CA PRO A 31 -12.02 -0.39 19.64
C PRO A 31 -11.96 0.50 18.40
N ARG A 32 -11.17 1.58 18.40
CA ARG A 32 -11.01 2.47 17.22
C ARG A 32 -10.45 1.74 16.00
N THR A 33 -9.70 0.66 16.17
CA THR A 33 -9.20 -0.16 15.04
C THR A 33 -10.35 -0.80 14.27
N VAL A 34 -11.43 -1.19 14.98
CA VAL A 34 -12.59 -1.88 14.40
C VAL A 34 -13.82 -0.98 14.21
N GLY A 35 -13.62 0.33 14.17
CA GLY A 35 -14.71 1.30 13.95
C GLY A 35 -15.40 1.79 15.22
N GLY A 36 -14.85 1.50 16.41
CA GLY A 36 -15.32 2.02 17.70
C GLY A 36 -16.11 1.01 18.55
N ASP A 37 -16.82 0.06 17.94
CA ASP A 37 -17.58 -0.99 18.66
C ASP A 37 -17.00 -2.39 18.39
N ALA A 38 -16.17 -2.85 19.33
CA ALA A 38 -15.55 -4.16 19.25
C ALA A 38 -16.56 -5.31 19.33
N LYS A 39 -17.66 -5.15 20.09
CA LYS A 39 -18.70 -6.16 20.23
C LYS A 39 -19.52 -6.28 18.93
N ALA A 40 -19.86 -5.13 18.31
CA ALA A 40 -20.56 -5.15 17.01
C ALA A 40 -19.69 -5.77 15.92
N PHE A 41 -18.39 -5.43 15.86
CA PHE A 41 -17.45 -6.06 14.94
C PHE A 41 -17.39 -7.57 15.16
N ALA A 42 -17.21 -8.03 16.39
CA ALA A 42 -17.15 -9.46 16.71
C ALA A 42 -18.45 -10.20 16.30
N ARG A 43 -19.63 -9.63 16.62
CA ARG A 43 -20.91 -10.23 16.18
C ARG A 43 -21.03 -10.30 14.67
N ALA A 44 -20.54 -9.31 13.94
CA ALA A 44 -20.64 -9.24 12.49
C ALA A 44 -19.79 -10.29 11.76
N VAL A 45 -18.69 -10.77 12.34
CA VAL A 45 -17.75 -11.67 11.66
C VAL A 45 -17.68 -13.08 12.27
N ARG A 46 -18.17 -13.27 13.51
CA ARG A 46 -18.13 -14.57 14.20
C ARG A 46 -18.98 -15.61 13.44
N GLY A 47 -18.44 -16.82 13.30
CA GLY A 47 -19.06 -17.94 12.59
C GLY A 47 -18.97 -17.84 11.07
N ALA A 48 -18.45 -16.74 10.52
CA ALA A 48 -18.24 -16.61 9.09
C ALA A 48 -16.94 -17.31 8.67
N ARG A 49 -16.93 -17.86 7.45
CA ARG A 49 -15.77 -18.50 6.81
C ARG A 49 -15.10 -17.52 5.86
N ILE A 50 -13.79 -17.42 5.92
CA ILE A 50 -12.99 -16.64 4.96
C ILE A 50 -12.87 -17.47 3.68
N VAL A 51 -13.52 -17.04 2.59
CA VAL A 51 -13.52 -17.78 1.32
C VAL A 51 -12.53 -17.24 0.31
N ARG A 52 -12.10 -16.01 0.47
CA ARG A 52 -11.14 -15.36 -0.41
C ARG A 52 -10.33 -14.28 0.33
N ALA A 53 -9.05 -14.15 -0.03
CA ALA A 53 -8.22 -13.03 0.37
C ALA A 53 -7.63 -12.36 -0.88
N TRP A 54 -7.75 -11.05 -0.99
CA TRP A 54 -7.31 -10.25 -2.13
C TRP A 54 -6.95 -8.82 -1.71
N ARG A 55 -6.39 -8.02 -2.61
CA ARG A 55 -5.97 -6.64 -2.36
C ARG A 55 -6.71 -5.67 -3.28
N ARG A 56 -7.09 -4.52 -2.73
CA ARG A 56 -7.50 -3.34 -3.48
C ARG A 56 -6.71 -2.13 -2.98
N ALA A 57 -5.93 -1.47 -3.84
CA ALA A 57 -5.04 -0.38 -3.44
C ALA A 57 -4.12 -0.77 -2.26
N LYS A 58 -4.28 -0.13 -1.11
CA LYS A 58 -3.55 -0.43 0.14
C LYS A 58 -4.41 -1.14 1.19
N TRP A 59 -5.50 -1.80 0.74
CA TRP A 59 -6.39 -2.60 1.56
C TRP A 59 -6.21 -4.10 1.28
N ILE A 60 -6.13 -4.88 2.35
CA ILE A 60 -6.33 -6.34 2.29
C ILE A 60 -7.81 -6.59 2.53
N VAL A 61 -8.40 -7.46 1.75
CA VAL A 61 -9.82 -7.80 1.82
C VAL A 61 -9.95 -9.29 2.03
N PHE A 62 -10.72 -9.67 3.05
CA PHE A 62 -11.16 -11.03 3.24
C PHE A 62 -12.67 -11.10 2.94
N ASP A 63 -13.05 -11.86 1.93
CA ASP A 63 -14.45 -12.14 1.62
C ASP A 63 -14.94 -13.24 2.55
N LEU A 64 -16.15 -13.07 3.06
CA LEU A 64 -16.77 -13.94 4.08
C LEU A 64 -18.05 -14.56 3.57
N GLU A 65 -18.27 -15.82 3.96
CA GLU A 65 -19.54 -16.55 3.78
C GLU A 65 -20.03 -17.12 5.10
N GLY A 66 -21.34 -17.36 5.20
CA GLY A 66 -21.95 -17.87 6.43
C GLY A 66 -22.08 -16.79 7.52
N GLY A 67 -22.01 -17.22 8.77
CA GLY A 67 -22.25 -16.37 9.94
C GLY A 67 -23.75 -16.16 10.24
N SER A 68 -24.05 -15.28 11.20
CA SER A 68 -25.43 -14.95 11.60
C SER A 68 -26.15 -14.09 10.55
N LYS A 69 -27.48 -13.98 10.65
CA LYS A 69 -28.28 -13.07 9.81
C LYS A 69 -27.75 -11.62 9.97
N GLY A 70 -27.42 -10.98 8.85
CA GLY A 70 -26.79 -9.65 8.84
C GLY A 70 -25.28 -9.65 9.07
N ALA A 71 -24.62 -10.83 8.98
CA ALA A 71 -23.15 -10.93 9.05
C ALA A 71 -22.46 -10.08 7.98
N ALA A 72 -21.23 -9.71 8.27
CA ALA A 72 -20.37 -9.04 7.29
C ALA A 72 -20.06 -9.97 6.10
N ARG A 73 -19.93 -9.37 4.93
CA ARG A 73 -19.46 -10.04 3.71
C ARG A 73 -17.97 -9.82 3.48
N HIS A 74 -17.40 -8.79 4.11
CA HIS A 74 -15.99 -8.45 3.95
C HIS A 74 -15.38 -8.00 5.27
N ILE A 75 -14.13 -8.39 5.50
CA ILE A 75 -13.23 -7.72 6.43
C ILE A 75 -12.19 -6.96 5.61
N LEU A 76 -12.05 -5.66 5.88
CA LEU A 76 -11.08 -4.77 5.25
C LEU A 76 -9.96 -4.46 6.24
N VAL A 77 -8.72 -4.68 5.86
CA VAL A 77 -7.55 -4.33 6.68
C VAL A 77 -6.71 -3.28 5.97
N HIS A 78 -6.48 -2.14 6.63
CA HIS A 78 -5.54 -1.12 6.18
C HIS A 78 -4.40 -1.01 7.17
N LEU A 79 -3.19 -1.35 6.73
CA LEU A 79 -2.00 -1.40 7.60
C LEU A 79 -1.56 -0.01 8.09
N ARG A 80 -1.84 1.05 7.34
CA ARG A 80 -1.40 2.43 7.64
C ARG A 80 0.12 2.50 7.79
N MET A 81 0.63 3.00 8.94
CA MET A 81 2.07 3.28 9.14
C MET A 81 2.84 2.08 9.71
N THR A 82 2.24 1.39 10.68
CA THR A 82 2.90 0.36 11.48
C THR A 82 2.05 -0.89 11.68
N GLY A 83 0.92 -0.99 10.96
CA GLY A 83 0.06 -2.17 10.98
C GLY A 83 0.75 -3.38 10.35
N ARG A 84 0.55 -4.54 10.93
CA ARG A 84 1.09 -5.81 10.49
C ARG A 84 0.10 -6.93 10.76
N LEU A 85 0.02 -7.91 9.87
CA LEU A 85 -0.71 -9.16 10.10
C LEU A 85 0.30 -10.28 10.37
N VAL A 86 -0.01 -11.11 11.35
CA VAL A 86 0.71 -12.36 11.63
C VAL A 86 -0.27 -13.47 11.94
N VAL A 87 0.11 -14.71 11.66
CA VAL A 87 -0.70 -15.89 11.99
C VAL A 87 0.11 -16.75 12.96
N GLU A 88 -0.45 -16.96 14.15
CA GLU A 88 0.20 -17.69 15.24
C GLU A 88 -0.79 -18.69 15.85
N PRO A 89 -0.33 -19.72 16.59
CA PRO A 89 -1.21 -20.56 17.37
C PRO A 89 -2.07 -19.75 18.34
N SER A 90 -3.34 -20.11 18.49
CA SER A 90 -4.32 -19.35 19.28
C SER A 90 -4.07 -19.42 20.79
N ASP A 91 -3.37 -20.45 21.23
CA ASP A 91 -2.94 -20.71 22.60
C ASP A 91 -1.55 -20.10 22.95
N ALA A 92 -0.82 -19.61 21.95
CA ALA A 92 0.43 -18.91 22.18
C ALA A 92 0.20 -17.56 22.89
N PRO A 93 1.20 -17.06 23.65
CA PRO A 93 1.12 -15.73 24.24
C PRO A 93 0.80 -14.67 23.18
N PRO A 94 -0.14 -13.74 23.45
CA PRO A 94 -0.51 -12.71 22.49
C PRO A 94 0.71 -11.90 22.01
N PRO A 95 0.90 -11.68 20.70
CA PRO A 95 2.02 -10.91 20.18
C PRO A 95 2.00 -9.46 20.72
N ARG A 96 3.17 -8.89 20.95
CA ARG A 96 3.29 -7.51 21.42
C ARG A 96 2.58 -6.55 20.43
N TRP A 97 1.89 -5.54 20.97
CA TRP A 97 1.17 -4.48 20.19
C TRP A 97 -0.05 -4.94 19.41
N TRP A 98 -0.58 -6.13 19.67
CA TRP A 98 -1.80 -6.58 19.02
C TRP A 98 -3.01 -5.67 19.34
N LYS A 99 -3.91 -5.56 18.37
CA LYS A 99 -5.13 -4.74 18.46
C LYS A 99 -6.38 -5.56 18.18
N VAL A 100 -6.30 -6.52 17.27
CA VAL A 100 -7.38 -7.42 16.88
C VAL A 100 -6.81 -8.81 16.71
N ALA A 101 -7.54 -9.83 17.20
CA ALA A 101 -7.31 -11.24 16.93
C ALA A 101 -8.57 -11.88 16.37
N LEU A 102 -8.44 -12.58 15.24
CA LEU A 102 -9.46 -13.45 14.69
C LEU A 102 -9.01 -14.89 14.94
N HIS A 103 -9.63 -15.57 15.90
CA HIS A 103 -9.33 -16.96 16.21
C HIS A 103 -10.06 -17.87 15.22
N LEU A 104 -9.33 -18.79 14.61
CA LEU A 104 -9.78 -19.64 13.50
C LEU A 104 -10.09 -21.05 13.98
N ASP A 105 -10.89 -21.79 13.20
CA ASP A 105 -11.38 -23.15 13.47
C ASP A 105 -10.28 -24.25 13.45
N ASP A 106 -9.04 -23.88 13.16
CA ASP A 106 -7.87 -24.78 13.13
C ASP A 106 -6.87 -24.56 14.27
N GLY A 107 -7.28 -23.82 15.30
CA GLY A 107 -6.44 -23.52 16.47
C GLY A 107 -5.42 -22.39 16.25
N ARG A 108 -5.45 -21.69 15.11
CA ARG A 108 -4.63 -20.50 14.86
C ARG A 108 -5.41 -19.22 15.06
N ALA A 109 -4.69 -18.10 15.14
CA ALA A 109 -5.31 -16.77 15.13
C ALA A 109 -4.59 -15.85 14.16
N LEU A 110 -5.37 -15.05 13.41
CA LEU A 110 -4.88 -13.94 12.62
C LEU A 110 -4.85 -12.70 13.52
N TRP A 111 -3.64 -12.23 13.81
CA TRP A 111 -3.39 -11.08 14.65
C TRP A 111 -3.11 -9.84 13.82
N PHE A 112 -3.78 -8.75 14.15
CA PHE A 112 -3.45 -7.41 13.66
C PHE A 112 -2.67 -6.65 14.73
N LEU A 113 -1.39 -6.37 14.45
CA LEU A 113 -0.48 -5.63 15.32
C LEU A 113 -0.37 -4.20 14.84
N ASP A 114 -0.35 -3.22 15.75
CA ASP A 114 -0.10 -1.82 15.36
C ASP A 114 0.39 -0.97 16.54
N VAL A 115 1.66 -0.58 16.49
CA VAL A 115 2.30 0.25 17.52
C VAL A 115 1.64 1.62 17.60
N ARG A 116 1.37 2.25 16.46
CA ARG A 116 0.86 3.64 16.37
C ARG A 116 -0.65 3.75 16.44
N LYS A 117 -1.40 2.65 16.40
CA LYS A 117 -2.86 2.59 16.50
C LYS A 117 -3.59 3.34 15.37
N PHE A 118 -3.00 3.47 14.19
CA PHE A 118 -3.60 4.13 13.02
C PHE A 118 -4.28 3.17 12.06
N GLY A 119 -3.91 1.88 12.14
CA GLY A 119 -4.46 0.85 11.30
C GLY A 119 -5.96 0.65 11.50
N ARG A 120 -6.60 0.03 10.51
CA ARG A 120 -8.04 -0.21 10.50
C ARG A 120 -8.34 -1.64 10.11
N VAL A 121 -9.32 -2.21 10.80
CA VAL A 121 -9.91 -3.52 10.51
C VAL A 121 -11.43 -3.33 10.53
N HIS A 122 -12.07 -3.24 9.37
CA HIS A 122 -13.48 -2.92 9.25
C HIS A 122 -14.28 -4.13 8.76
N ALA A 123 -15.45 -4.35 9.31
CA ALA A 123 -16.44 -5.28 8.79
C ALA A 123 -17.44 -4.55 7.88
N ARG A 124 -17.80 -5.15 6.72
CA ARG A 124 -18.75 -4.58 5.76
C ARG A 124 -19.74 -5.66 5.31
N ALA A 125 -21.03 -5.33 5.33
CA ALA A 125 -22.10 -6.22 4.88
C ALA A 125 -22.35 -6.18 3.36
N ALA A 126 -21.83 -5.17 2.68
CA ALA A 126 -21.95 -4.97 1.24
C ALA A 126 -20.58 -4.54 0.65
N ARG A 127 -20.56 -4.31 -0.67
CA ARG A 127 -19.37 -3.77 -1.35
C ARG A 127 -18.82 -2.55 -0.57
N PRO A 128 -17.52 -2.55 -0.26
CA PRO A 128 -16.94 -1.47 0.54
C PRO A 128 -16.96 -0.12 -0.16
N ALA A 129 -17.62 0.87 0.45
CA ALA A 129 -17.66 2.25 -0.07
C ALA A 129 -16.26 2.90 -0.12
N GLU A 130 -15.30 2.39 0.67
CA GLU A 130 -13.89 2.80 0.63
C GLU A 130 -13.25 2.64 -0.74
N PHE A 131 -13.86 1.86 -1.64
CA PHE A 131 -13.33 1.61 -2.98
C PHE A 131 -13.93 2.51 -4.06
N ASP A 132 -15.04 3.20 -3.79
CA ASP A 132 -15.76 3.98 -4.79
C ASP A 132 -14.95 5.20 -5.31
N GLU A 133 -14.11 5.76 -4.45
CA GLU A 133 -13.24 6.89 -4.78
C GLU A 133 -11.84 6.48 -5.27
N LEU A 134 -11.53 5.18 -5.33
CA LEU A 134 -10.21 4.73 -5.73
C LEU A 134 -10.06 4.70 -7.26
N GLY A 135 -8.98 5.28 -7.75
CA GLY A 135 -8.55 5.17 -9.14
C GLY A 135 -8.24 3.72 -9.56
N PRO A 136 -7.84 3.48 -10.81
CA PRO A 136 -7.52 2.15 -11.32
C PRO A 136 -6.35 1.52 -10.55
N GLU A 137 -6.26 0.19 -10.61
CA GLU A 137 -5.12 -0.56 -10.12
C GLU A 137 -3.93 -0.44 -11.09
N PRO A 138 -2.74 -0.04 -10.63
CA PRO A 138 -1.60 0.15 -11.54
C PRO A 138 -1.07 -1.15 -12.14
N LEU A 139 -1.43 -2.31 -11.60
CA LEU A 139 -1.03 -3.62 -12.12
C LEU A 139 -2.13 -4.28 -12.97
N SER A 140 -3.29 -3.65 -13.15
CA SER A 140 -4.34 -4.17 -14.04
C SER A 140 -4.07 -3.84 -15.51
N ASP A 141 -4.79 -4.53 -16.40
CA ASP A 141 -4.73 -4.27 -17.84
C ASP A 141 -5.41 -2.93 -18.21
N GLU A 142 -6.34 -2.47 -17.39
CA GLU A 142 -7.02 -1.17 -17.57
C GLU A 142 -6.07 0.04 -17.41
N PHE A 143 -4.97 -0.13 -16.66
CA PHE A 143 -3.94 0.90 -16.52
C PHE A 143 -2.85 0.70 -17.57
N ASP A 144 -2.84 1.54 -18.57
CA ASP A 144 -1.84 1.59 -19.63
C ASP A 144 -1.35 3.03 -19.92
N GLY A 145 -0.47 3.18 -20.89
CA GLY A 145 0.07 4.49 -21.29
C GLY A 145 -0.97 5.41 -21.92
N ALA A 146 -1.94 4.86 -22.64
CA ALA A 146 -3.00 5.66 -23.29
C ALA A 146 -3.95 6.22 -22.23
N TRP A 147 -4.38 5.37 -21.29
CA TRP A 147 -5.17 5.80 -20.14
C TRP A 147 -4.43 6.88 -19.34
N LEU A 148 -3.15 6.61 -18.98
CA LEU A 148 -2.36 7.54 -18.18
C LEU A 148 -2.20 8.88 -18.88
N HIS A 149 -1.91 8.92 -20.18
CA HIS A 149 -1.80 10.15 -20.94
C HIS A 149 -3.08 10.97 -20.91
N ALA A 150 -4.22 10.37 -21.22
CA ALA A 150 -5.51 11.04 -21.19
C ALA A 150 -5.84 11.58 -19.79
N ALA A 151 -5.60 10.78 -18.74
CA ALA A 151 -5.83 11.16 -17.37
C ALA A 151 -4.92 12.30 -16.89
N LEU A 152 -3.65 12.34 -17.32
CA LEU A 152 -2.68 13.40 -17.01
C LEU A 152 -3.07 14.73 -17.68
N LEU A 153 -3.47 14.70 -18.93
CA LEU A 153 -3.92 15.89 -19.68
C LEU A 153 -5.15 16.55 -19.04
N ALA A 154 -6.06 15.77 -18.49
CA ALA A 154 -7.26 16.25 -17.80
C ALA A 154 -6.96 16.94 -16.45
N ARG A 155 -5.72 16.94 -16.00
CA ARG A 155 -5.31 17.48 -14.69
C ARG A 155 -4.14 18.46 -14.88
N ARG A 156 -4.19 19.64 -14.22
CA ARG A 156 -3.08 20.63 -14.23
C ARG A 156 -2.40 20.65 -12.88
N ARG A 157 -1.72 19.56 -12.56
CA ARG A 157 -1.05 19.36 -11.27
C ARG A 157 0.39 18.90 -11.47
N ALA A 158 1.24 19.07 -10.46
CA ALA A 158 2.55 18.42 -10.48
C ALA A 158 2.39 16.90 -10.45
N LEU A 159 3.27 16.18 -11.17
CA LEU A 159 3.18 14.72 -11.33
C LEU A 159 3.18 13.98 -9.99
N LYS A 160 4.12 14.29 -9.09
CA LYS A 160 4.21 13.53 -7.84
C LYS A 160 2.95 13.63 -6.97
N PRO A 161 2.40 14.81 -6.64
CA PRO A 161 1.14 14.90 -5.88
C PRO A 161 -0.04 14.22 -6.58
N LEU A 162 -0.07 14.23 -7.90
CA LEU A 162 -1.12 13.57 -8.68
C LEU A 162 -1.01 12.05 -8.60
N LEU A 163 0.18 11.49 -8.77
CA LEU A 163 0.43 10.04 -8.67
C LEU A 163 0.26 9.50 -7.24
N LEU A 164 0.38 10.35 -6.21
CA LEU A 164 0.10 9.98 -4.82
C LEU A 164 -1.39 10.00 -4.47
N ASP A 165 -2.21 10.64 -5.29
CA ASP A 165 -3.64 10.73 -5.11
C ASP A 165 -4.30 9.37 -5.42
N GLN A 166 -4.86 8.73 -4.39
CA GLN A 166 -5.42 7.39 -4.52
C GLN A 166 -6.68 7.37 -5.39
N SER A 167 -7.33 8.51 -5.61
CA SER A 167 -8.44 8.65 -6.54
C SER A 167 -7.98 8.77 -8.00
N PHE A 168 -6.72 9.16 -8.22
CA PHE A 168 -6.11 9.19 -9.55
C PHE A 168 -5.52 7.83 -9.92
N LEU A 169 -4.67 7.26 -9.05
CA LEU A 169 -4.04 5.95 -9.24
C LEU A 169 -3.88 5.24 -7.90
N ALA A 170 -4.55 4.12 -7.74
CA ALA A 170 -4.62 3.42 -6.48
C ALA A 170 -3.30 2.72 -6.12
N GLY A 171 -2.97 2.65 -4.84
CA GLY A 171 -1.89 1.81 -4.32
C GLY A 171 -0.49 2.44 -4.30
N LEU A 172 -0.18 3.40 -5.19
CA LEU A 172 1.10 4.09 -5.18
C LEU A 172 1.30 4.94 -3.92
N GLY A 173 2.53 4.98 -3.44
CA GLY A 173 2.93 5.85 -2.36
C GLY A 173 4.28 6.52 -2.61
N ASN A 174 4.88 7.05 -1.57
CA ASN A 174 6.01 7.98 -1.69
C ASN A 174 7.26 7.36 -2.28
N ILE A 175 7.53 6.10 -1.93
CA ILE A 175 8.69 5.34 -2.41
C ILE A 175 8.55 5.10 -3.92
N TYR A 176 7.48 4.42 -4.30
CA TYR A 176 7.31 3.92 -5.66
C TYR A 176 7.00 5.03 -6.67
N VAL A 177 6.47 6.18 -6.24
CA VAL A 177 6.35 7.36 -7.10
C VAL A 177 7.72 7.97 -7.43
N ASP A 178 8.60 8.16 -6.43
CA ASP A 178 9.94 8.71 -6.68
C ASP A 178 10.76 7.77 -7.58
N GLU A 179 10.73 6.48 -7.32
CA GLU A 179 11.43 5.45 -8.11
C GLU A 179 10.93 5.40 -9.56
N SER A 180 9.59 5.42 -9.75
CA SER A 180 8.99 5.38 -11.09
C SER A 180 9.28 6.63 -11.91
N LEU A 181 9.23 7.81 -11.30
CA LEU A 181 9.57 9.07 -11.96
C LEU A 181 11.04 9.13 -12.35
N HIS A 182 11.94 8.66 -11.47
CA HIS A 182 13.37 8.58 -11.79
C HIS A 182 13.65 7.63 -12.94
N ALA A 183 13.02 6.47 -12.97
CA ALA A 183 13.20 5.45 -14.00
C ALA A 183 12.92 5.95 -15.43
N VAL A 184 12.14 7.05 -15.56
CA VAL A 184 11.81 7.65 -16.86
C VAL A 184 12.32 9.09 -17.04
N GLY A 185 13.08 9.60 -16.07
CA GLY A 185 13.68 10.94 -16.11
C GLY A 185 12.68 12.08 -15.95
N LEU A 186 11.49 11.84 -15.40
CA LEU A 186 10.48 12.87 -15.17
C LEU A 186 10.65 13.51 -13.79
N HIS A 187 10.68 14.86 -13.76
CA HIS A 187 10.80 15.58 -12.50
C HIS A 187 9.49 15.53 -11.69
N PRO A 188 9.52 15.33 -10.36
CA PRO A 188 8.33 15.30 -9.50
C PRO A 188 7.41 16.53 -9.59
N LEU A 189 7.96 17.69 -9.94
CA LEU A 189 7.23 18.95 -10.16
C LEU A 189 6.81 19.18 -11.62
N ALA A 190 7.07 18.26 -12.56
CA ALA A 190 6.62 18.41 -13.93
C ALA A 190 5.10 18.54 -13.99
N ASP A 191 4.61 19.39 -14.90
CA ASP A 191 3.18 19.61 -15.08
C ASP A 191 2.56 18.42 -15.83
N SER A 192 1.55 17.80 -15.24
CA SER A 192 0.86 16.66 -15.83
C SER A 192 0.32 16.96 -17.23
N ALA A 193 -0.24 18.15 -17.45
CA ALA A 193 -0.81 18.56 -18.74
C ALA A 193 0.25 18.76 -19.85
N ARG A 194 1.54 18.73 -19.51
CA ARG A 194 2.66 18.83 -20.47
C ARG A 194 3.36 17.50 -20.71
N THR A 195 2.86 16.43 -20.11
CA THR A 195 3.41 15.08 -20.31
C THR A 195 3.04 14.58 -21.70
N THR A 196 4.02 14.24 -22.53
CA THR A 196 3.76 13.69 -23.87
C THR A 196 3.22 12.25 -23.76
N ARG A 197 2.61 11.77 -24.85
CA ARG A 197 2.11 10.40 -24.93
C ARG A 197 3.22 9.38 -24.67
N GLU A 198 4.37 9.55 -25.31
CA GLU A 198 5.55 8.69 -25.11
C GLU A 198 6.02 8.68 -23.65
N GLN A 199 6.08 9.86 -23.01
CA GLN A 199 6.42 9.95 -21.59
C GLN A 199 5.41 9.21 -20.71
N ALA A 200 4.11 9.31 -20.99
CA ALA A 200 3.07 8.62 -20.26
C ALA A 200 3.16 7.08 -20.44
N GLU A 201 3.41 6.62 -21.67
CA GLU A 201 3.62 5.20 -21.97
C GLU A 201 4.83 4.63 -21.19
N ARG A 202 5.96 5.35 -21.23
CA ARG A 202 7.15 4.98 -20.46
C ARG A 202 6.90 4.99 -18.96
N LEU A 203 6.16 5.98 -18.45
CA LEU A 203 5.84 6.10 -17.02
C LEU A 203 4.91 4.97 -16.57
N ALA A 204 3.87 4.64 -17.33
CA ALA A 204 2.98 3.52 -17.01
C ALA A 204 3.74 2.19 -16.96
N ALA A 205 4.59 1.95 -17.95
CA ALA A 205 5.45 0.76 -17.97
C ALA A 205 6.45 0.74 -16.80
N ALA A 206 7.03 1.89 -16.42
CA ALA A 206 7.93 1.99 -15.28
C ALA A 206 7.22 1.72 -13.95
N ILE A 207 6.02 2.26 -13.76
CA ILE A 207 5.20 2.01 -12.57
C ILE A 207 4.94 0.51 -12.42
N LYS A 208 4.49 -0.16 -13.48
CA LYS A 208 4.25 -1.62 -13.45
C LYS A 208 5.52 -2.39 -13.09
N ARG A 209 6.65 -2.09 -13.74
CA ARG A 209 7.95 -2.78 -13.46
C ARG A 209 8.42 -2.57 -12.02
N VAL A 210 8.39 -1.33 -11.54
CA VAL A 210 8.85 -0.98 -10.19
C VAL A 210 8.00 -1.70 -9.13
N LEU A 211 6.67 -1.71 -9.30
CA LEU A 211 5.77 -2.40 -8.37
C LEU A 211 5.93 -3.92 -8.43
N ALA A 212 6.04 -4.51 -9.61
CA ALA A 212 6.25 -5.95 -9.77
C ALA A 212 7.58 -6.39 -9.11
N ALA A 213 8.68 -5.70 -9.41
CA ALA A 213 9.98 -5.98 -8.80
C ALA A 213 9.96 -5.81 -7.27
N ALA A 214 9.20 -4.83 -6.76
CA ALA A 214 9.04 -4.65 -5.32
C ALA A 214 8.25 -5.80 -4.67
N ILE A 215 7.21 -6.31 -5.34
CA ILE A 215 6.43 -7.47 -4.86
C ILE A 215 7.31 -8.73 -4.83
N GLU A 216 8.11 -8.98 -5.88
CA GLU A 216 9.05 -10.12 -5.95
C GLU A 216 10.09 -10.10 -4.82
N ARG A 217 10.41 -8.91 -4.31
CA ARG A 217 11.34 -8.70 -3.19
C ARG A 217 10.64 -8.48 -1.85
N GLU A 218 9.38 -8.88 -1.75
CA GLU A 218 8.57 -8.79 -0.54
C GLU A 218 8.42 -7.36 0.01
N GLY A 219 8.48 -6.34 -0.85
CA GLY A 219 8.37 -4.94 -0.49
C GLY A 219 9.68 -4.35 0.06
N SER A 220 9.56 -3.22 0.75
CA SER A 220 10.68 -2.46 1.29
C SER A 220 10.56 -2.28 2.80
N SER A 221 11.61 -2.63 3.54
CA SER A 221 11.76 -2.42 4.99
C SER A 221 12.65 -1.23 5.32
N PHE A 222 12.66 -0.21 4.48
CA PHE A 222 13.51 0.97 4.63
C PHE A 222 13.38 1.68 5.99
N ASP A 223 12.16 1.77 6.54
CA ASP A 223 11.88 2.41 7.83
C ASP A 223 11.86 1.44 9.02
N ALA A 224 12.30 0.19 8.82
CA ALA A 224 12.33 -0.90 9.80
C ALA A 224 10.97 -1.29 10.42
N PHE A 225 9.87 -0.58 10.11
CA PHE A 225 8.54 -0.89 10.64
C PHE A 225 7.83 -1.98 9.87
N TYR A 226 8.06 -2.05 8.55
CA TYR A 226 7.49 -3.13 7.77
C TYR A 226 8.30 -4.41 7.93
N ARG A 227 7.60 -5.50 8.16
CA ARG A 227 8.07 -6.88 8.12
C ARG A 227 6.98 -7.72 7.49
N THR A 228 7.37 -8.80 6.82
CA THR A 228 6.42 -9.82 6.35
C THR A 228 5.67 -10.45 7.53
N PRO A 229 4.58 -11.16 7.31
CA PRO A 229 3.91 -11.94 8.35
C PRO A 229 4.86 -12.86 9.13
N GLU A 230 5.84 -13.48 8.46
CA GLU A 230 6.84 -14.36 9.08
C GLU A 230 7.95 -13.60 9.84
N GLY A 231 8.00 -12.27 9.74
CA GLY A 231 8.99 -11.46 10.46
C GLY A 231 10.18 -11.03 9.62
N ASN A 232 10.30 -11.47 8.38
CA ASN A 232 11.40 -11.15 7.49
C ASN A 232 11.33 -9.70 6.99
N PRO A 233 12.45 -9.01 6.74
CA PRO A 233 12.46 -7.75 6.05
C PRO A 233 12.22 -7.98 4.55
N GLY A 234 11.45 -7.11 3.91
CA GLY A 234 11.51 -6.98 2.46
C GLY A 234 12.87 -6.42 2.02
N SER A 235 13.27 -6.67 0.78
CA SER A 235 14.62 -6.36 0.27
C SER A 235 14.64 -5.36 -0.91
N TYR A 236 13.50 -4.78 -1.28
CA TYR A 236 13.47 -3.88 -2.43
C TYR A 236 14.25 -2.58 -2.20
N GLN A 237 14.47 -2.12 -0.95
CA GLN A 237 15.31 -0.97 -0.65
C GLN A 237 16.73 -1.07 -1.23
N ASP A 238 17.26 -2.27 -1.44
CA ASP A 238 18.58 -2.50 -2.02
C ASP A 238 18.64 -2.12 -3.52
N GLN A 239 17.45 -2.01 -4.15
CA GLN A 239 17.28 -1.60 -5.55
C GLN A 239 16.95 -0.13 -5.72
N PHE A 240 16.77 0.64 -4.65
CA PHE A 240 16.41 2.06 -4.75
C PHE A 240 17.37 2.83 -5.64
N LEU A 241 16.79 3.59 -6.56
CA LEU A 241 17.51 4.46 -7.48
C LEU A 241 17.70 5.87 -6.87
N VAL A 242 16.69 6.37 -6.16
CA VAL A 242 16.71 7.71 -5.57
C VAL A 242 16.17 7.76 -4.15
N TYR A 243 15.15 6.96 -3.80
CA TYR A 243 14.46 7.09 -2.52
C TYR A 243 15.41 6.79 -1.35
N GLY A 244 15.46 7.71 -0.36
CA GLY A 244 16.34 7.58 0.80
C GLY A 244 17.83 7.75 0.54
N ARG A 245 18.24 8.06 -0.70
CA ARG A 245 19.64 8.16 -1.13
C ARG A 245 20.13 9.59 -1.28
N GLU A 246 19.63 10.51 -0.46
CA GLU A 246 20.10 11.92 -0.45
C GLU A 246 21.61 12.00 -0.25
N GLY A 247 22.29 12.78 -1.09
CA GLY A 247 23.73 12.95 -1.06
C GLY A 247 24.53 11.85 -1.80
N GLU A 248 23.94 10.68 -2.02
CA GLU A 248 24.61 9.59 -2.75
C GLU A 248 24.66 9.85 -4.27
N PRO A 249 25.63 9.24 -4.97
CA PRO A 249 25.71 9.33 -6.43
C PRO A 249 24.52 8.60 -7.09
N CYS A 250 23.92 9.24 -8.08
CA CYS A 250 22.92 8.61 -8.95
C CYS A 250 23.57 7.46 -9.71
N ARG A 251 22.93 6.26 -9.66
CA ARG A 251 23.45 5.05 -10.33
C ARG A 251 23.53 5.19 -11.85
N ALA A 252 22.74 6.12 -12.46
CA ALA A 252 22.70 6.32 -13.90
C ALA A 252 23.70 7.37 -14.40
N CYS A 253 23.99 8.45 -13.61
CA CYS A 253 24.79 9.58 -14.10
C CYS A 253 25.81 10.13 -13.13
N GLY A 254 25.94 9.60 -11.92
CA GLY A 254 26.91 10.02 -10.90
C GLY A 254 26.56 11.31 -10.15
N ALA A 255 25.55 12.09 -10.58
CA ALA A 255 25.18 13.32 -9.89
C ALA A 255 24.58 13.02 -8.51
N SER A 256 24.86 13.85 -7.51
CA SER A 256 24.33 13.68 -6.16
C SER A 256 22.80 13.82 -6.14
N ILE A 257 22.10 12.80 -5.57
CA ILE A 257 20.66 12.78 -5.36
C ILE A 257 20.28 13.91 -4.40
N ARG A 258 19.22 14.64 -4.74
CA ARG A 258 18.70 15.73 -3.93
C ARG A 258 17.40 15.34 -3.24
N LYS A 259 17.25 15.80 -1.99
CA LYS A 259 16.00 15.72 -1.25
C LYS A 259 15.38 17.10 -1.12
N PHE A 260 14.07 17.18 -1.31
CA PHE A 260 13.26 18.39 -1.20
C PHE A 260 11.81 18.03 -0.85
N VAL A 261 10.93 19.01 -0.77
CA VAL A 261 9.52 18.77 -0.41
C VAL A 261 8.61 19.09 -1.58
N VAL A 262 7.70 18.15 -1.91
CA VAL A 262 6.62 18.32 -2.90
C VAL A 262 5.31 17.85 -2.28
N GLY A 263 4.29 18.72 -2.23
CA GLY A 263 2.98 18.36 -1.66
C GLY A 263 3.08 17.81 -0.22
N GLN A 264 3.91 18.44 0.61
CA GLN A 264 4.18 18.05 2.01
C GLN A 264 4.85 16.65 2.16
N ARG A 265 5.40 16.10 1.07
CA ARG A 265 6.10 14.81 1.09
C ARG A 265 7.58 15.00 0.78
N GLY A 266 8.44 14.37 1.58
CA GLY A 266 9.84 14.23 1.24
C GLY A 266 9.98 13.56 -0.13
N THR A 267 10.80 14.15 -0.99
CA THR A 267 10.93 13.78 -2.40
C THR A 267 12.40 13.65 -2.73
N HIS A 268 12.77 12.59 -3.42
CA HIS A 268 14.14 12.35 -3.85
C HIS A 268 14.19 12.34 -5.38
N ALA A 269 15.16 13.05 -5.95
CA ALA A 269 15.35 13.12 -7.40
C ALA A 269 16.81 13.37 -7.77
N CYS A 270 17.21 12.86 -8.93
CA CYS A 270 18.50 13.19 -9.53
C CYS A 270 18.37 14.49 -10.32
N PRO A 271 19.15 15.54 -9.99
CA PRO A 271 19.03 16.85 -10.66
C PRO A 271 19.45 16.81 -12.14
N ARG A 272 20.28 15.82 -12.53
CA ARG A 272 20.73 15.65 -13.92
C ARG A 272 19.79 14.79 -14.75
N CYS A 273 19.34 13.63 -14.21
CA CYS A 273 18.39 12.75 -14.92
C CYS A 273 16.98 13.33 -14.96
N GLN A 274 16.62 14.12 -13.95
CA GLN A 274 15.28 14.70 -13.76
C GLN A 274 15.44 16.24 -13.61
N PRO A 275 15.72 16.98 -14.70
CA PRO A 275 15.94 18.42 -14.63
C PRO A 275 14.68 19.15 -14.16
N THR A 276 14.85 20.14 -13.29
CA THR A 276 13.73 20.93 -12.77
C THR A 276 13.03 21.69 -13.92
N PRO A 277 11.68 21.60 -14.04
CA PRO A 277 10.96 22.32 -15.05
C PRO A 277 11.11 23.83 -14.93
N ARG A 278 11.21 24.54 -16.06
CA ARG A 278 11.31 26.01 -16.09
C ARG A 278 10.15 26.65 -15.31
N GLY A 279 10.44 27.67 -14.51
CA GLY A 279 9.45 28.40 -13.71
C GLY A 279 8.95 27.67 -12.43
N ARG A 280 9.54 26.54 -12.08
CA ARG A 280 9.25 25.84 -10.82
C ARG A 280 10.43 25.95 -9.85
N ALA A 281 10.21 26.51 -8.67
CA ALA A 281 11.22 26.56 -7.62
C ALA A 281 11.16 25.30 -6.74
N VAL A 282 12.31 24.69 -6.48
CA VAL A 282 12.46 23.61 -5.50
C VAL A 282 12.72 24.24 -4.14
N ARG A 283 11.77 24.13 -3.21
CA ARG A 283 12.00 24.57 -1.83
C ARG A 283 12.88 23.52 -1.12
N LYS A 284 14.06 23.93 -0.71
CA LYS A 284 14.88 23.17 0.24
C LYS A 284 14.18 23.17 1.60
N ARG A 285 14.26 22.08 2.32
CA ARG A 285 14.00 22.07 3.78
C ARG A 285 15.18 22.66 4.50
#